data_290a938c11e0765c5a8daabb2f467cfa
#
_entry.id   290a938c11e0765c5a8daabb2f467cfa
#
_cell.length_a   1.000
_cell.length_b   1.000
_cell.length_c   1.000
_cell.angle_alpha   90.00
_cell.angle_beta   90.00
_cell.angle_gamma   90.00
#
_symmetry.space_group_name_H-M   'P 1'
#
loop_
_entity.id
_entity.type
_entity.pdbx_description
1 polymer ?
#
loop_
_entity_poly.entity_id
_entity_poly.type
_entity_poly.pdbx_seq_one_letter_code
_entity_poly.pdbx_strand_id
1 'polypeptide(L)'
;MGNRGMEELIPLVNKLQDAFSSIGQSCHLDLPQIAVVGGQSAGKSSVLENFVGRDFLPRGSGIVTRRPLILQLIFSKTEYAEFLHCKSKKFTDFDEVRQEIEAETDRVTGTNKGISPVPINLRVYSPHVLNLTLIDLPGITKVPVGDQPPDIEYQIKDMILQFISRESSLILAVTPANMDLANSDALKLAKEVDPQGLRTIGVITKLDLMDEGTDARDVLENKLLPLRRGYIGVVNRSQKDIEGKKDIRAALAAERKFFLSHPAYRHMADRMGTPHLQKTLNQQLTNHIRESLPALRSKLQSQLLSLEKEVEEYKNFRPDDPTRKTKALLQMVQQFGVDFEKRIEGSGDQVDTLELSGGARINRIFHERFPFELVKMEFDEKDLRREISYAIKNIHGVRTGLFTPDLAFEAIVKKQVVKLKEPCLKCVDLVIQELINTVRQCTSKLSSYPRLREETERIVTTYIREREGRTKDQILLLIDIEQSYINTNHEDFIGFANQGGGALSPAKPCPPPQVIRRGWLTINNISLMKGGSKEYWFVLTAESLSWYKDEEEKEKKYMLPLDNLKIRDVEKGFMSNKHVFAIFNTEQRNVYKDLRQIELACDSQEDVDSWKASFLRAGSTLRRISLVCKGFSEGT
;
A
#
# COMPACT_ATOMS: atom_id res chain seq x y z
N MET A 1 52.20 1.18 1.48
CA MET A 1 51.50 2.34 2.09
C MET A 1 50.18 2.59 1.36
N GLY A 2 49.28 1.66 1.35
CA GLY A 2 48.11 1.93 0.53
C GLY A 2 46.88 1.26 1.04
N ASN A 3 46.19 1.67 2.03
CA ASN A 3 44.76 1.38 2.13
C ASN A 3 44.07 1.90 3.41
N ARG A 4 44.78 2.59 4.31
CA ARG A 4 44.12 3.18 5.51
C ARG A 4 42.98 4.12 5.15
N GLY A 5 43.10 4.90 4.07
CA GLY A 5 42.04 5.81 3.65
C GLY A 5 40.81 5.09 3.08
N MET A 6 40.95 3.87 2.57
CA MET A 6 39.82 3.07 2.05
C MET A 6 39.09 2.32 3.16
N GLU A 7 39.79 1.90 4.20
CA GLU A 7 39.18 1.21 5.35
C GLU A 7 38.31 2.15 6.19
N GLU A 8 38.57 3.47 6.12
CA GLU A 8 37.84 4.51 6.85
C GLU A 8 36.57 5.01 6.13
N LEU A 9 36.35 4.64 4.86
CA LEU A 9 35.19 5.12 4.08
C LEU A 9 33.85 4.66 4.66
N ILE A 10 33.72 3.41 5.05
CA ILE A 10 32.49 2.88 5.65
C ILE A 10 32.20 3.56 7.00
N PRO A 11 33.17 3.67 7.93
CA PRO A 11 32.99 4.45 9.16
C PRO A 11 32.63 5.91 8.92
N LEU A 12 33.19 6.55 7.88
CA LEU A 12 32.87 7.93 7.51
C LEU A 12 31.40 8.06 7.06
N VAL A 13 30.94 7.17 6.19
CA VAL A 13 29.54 7.15 5.74
C VAL A 13 28.60 6.90 6.92
N ASN A 14 28.95 6.02 7.85
CA ASN A 14 28.17 5.77 9.06
C ASN A 14 28.07 7.05 9.94
N LYS A 15 29.16 7.79 10.11
CA LYS A 15 29.14 9.08 10.83
C LYS A 15 28.25 10.12 10.14
N LEU A 16 28.30 10.18 8.81
CA LEU A 16 27.39 11.04 8.04
C LEU A 16 25.94 10.63 8.25
N GLN A 17 25.62 9.35 8.18
CA GLN A 17 24.28 8.83 8.43
C GLN A 17 23.77 9.21 9.83
N ASP A 18 24.62 9.09 10.84
CA ASP A 18 24.28 9.49 12.21
C ASP A 18 24.03 10.99 12.34
N ALA A 19 24.88 11.81 11.72
CA ALA A 19 24.75 13.27 11.73
C ALA A 19 23.43 13.69 11.08
N PHE A 20 23.09 13.15 9.91
CA PHE A 20 21.84 13.46 9.22
C PHE A 20 20.62 12.91 9.95
N SER A 21 20.70 11.74 10.57
CA SER A 21 19.63 11.18 11.40
C SER A 21 19.34 12.04 12.63
N SER A 22 20.35 12.77 13.17
CA SER A 22 20.18 13.66 14.31
C SER A 22 19.52 15.00 13.96
N ILE A 23 19.56 15.41 12.70
CA ILE A 23 18.99 16.69 12.21
C ILE A 23 17.48 16.56 11.92
N GLY A 24 16.96 15.33 11.81
CA GLY A 24 15.55 15.04 11.57
C GLY A 24 15.21 14.73 10.10
N GLN A 25 13.93 14.45 9.85
CA GLN A 25 13.45 13.91 8.55
C GLN A 25 13.59 14.85 7.34
N SER A 26 14.03 16.10 7.52
CA SER A 26 14.13 17.08 6.43
C SER A 26 15.33 16.90 5.51
N CYS A 27 16.29 16.06 5.88
CA CYS A 27 17.54 15.85 5.13
C CYS A 27 17.68 14.38 4.73
N HIS A 28 17.05 13.99 3.61
CA HIS A 28 17.25 12.65 3.05
C HIS A 28 18.52 12.63 2.20
N LEU A 29 19.56 12.06 2.75
CA LEU A 29 20.79 11.78 2.02
C LEU A 29 20.81 10.30 1.62
N ASP A 30 20.89 10.04 0.32
CA ASP A 30 21.02 8.68 -0.22
C ASP A 30 22.45 8.21 -0.07
N LEU A 31 22.75 7.63 1.09
CA LEU A 31 24.07 7.08 1.39
C LEU A 31 24.21 5.66 0.85
N PRO A 32 25.40 5.27 0.36
CA PRO A 32 25.68 3.91 -0.06
C PRO A 32 25.52 2.91 1.08
N GLN A 33 24.75 1.86 0.82
CA GLN A 33 24.43 0.81 1.79
C GLN A 33 24.11 -0.51 1.07
N ILE A 34 24.08 -1.61 1.81
CA ILE A 34 23.70 -2.92 1.27
C ILE A 34 22.33 -3.29 1.84
N ALA A 35 21.34 -3.47 0.99
CA ALA A 35 20.03 -3.95 1.37
C ALA A 35 19.94 -5.46 1.16
N VAL A 36 19.60 -6.20 2.22
CA VAL A 36 19.49 -7.67 2.20
C VAL A 36 18.03 -8.04 1.92
N VAL A 37 17.81 -8.70 0.78
CA VAL A 37 16.49 -9.10 0.30
C VAL A 37 16.44 -10.61 0.15
N GLY A 38 15.33 -11.22 0.54
CA GLY A 38 15.13 -12.66 0.40
C GLY A 38 13.75 -13.08 0.88
N GLY A 39 13.29 -14.20 0.39
CA GLY A 39 12.06 -14.83 0.85
C GLY A 39 12.11 -15.19 2.33
N GLN A 40 10.94 -15.45 2.90
CA GLN A 40 10.85 -16.00 4.24
C GLN A 40 11.62 -17.34 4.29
N SER A 41 12.39 -17.55 5.34
CA SER A 41 13.25 -18.76 5.50
C SER A 41 14.36 -18.95 4.45
N ALA A 42 14.70 -17.94 3.65
CA ALA A 42 15.82 -18.00 2.71
C ALA A 42 17.20 -18.09 3.37
N GLY A 43 17.30 -17.85 4.67
CA GLY A 43 18.55 -17.91 5.43
C GLY A 43 19.22 -16.55 5.65
N LYS A 44 18.55 -15.41 5.41
CA LYS A 44 19.08 -14.06 5.62
C LYS A 44 19.66 -13.85 7.03
N SER A 45 18.86 -14.10 8.05
CA SER A 45 19.27 -13.91 9.45
C SER A 45 20.49 -14.77 9.81
N SER A 46 20.56 -16.00 9.34
CA SER A 46 21.70 -16.86 9.57
C SER A 46 22.98 -16.35 8.90
N VAL A 47 22.89 -15.77 7.71
CA VAL A 47 24.04 -15.14 7.04
C VAL A 47 24.56 -13.95 7.86
N LEU A 48 23.66 -13.09 8.36
CA LEU A 48 24.03 -11.91 9.16
C LEU A 48 24.61 -12.30 10.52
N GLU A 49 24.04 -13.30 11.18
CA GLU A 49 24.58 -13.85 12.44
C GLU A 49 25.96 -14.48 12.25
N ASN A 50 26.20 -15.15 11.13
CA ASN A 50 27.50 -15.70 10.79
C ASN A 50 28.58 -14.63 10.60
N PHE A 51 28.21 -13.40 10.14
CA PHE A 51 29.14 -12.28 10.05
C PHE A 51 29.61 -11.81 11.41
N VAL A 52 28.71 -11.79 12.39
CA VAL A 52 29.01 -11.35 13.77
C VAL A 52 29.65 -12.47 14.58
N GLY A 53 29.33 -13.73 14.27
CA GLY A 53 29.75 -14.90 15.06
C GLY A 53 28.92 -15.09 16.32
N ARG A 54 27.74 -14.49 16.39
CA ARG A 54 26.81 -14.53 17.54
C ARG A 54 25.37 -14.63 17.06
N ASP A 55 24.53 -15.26 17.86
CA ASP A 55 23.09 -15.34 17.66
C ASP A 55 22.43 -14.14 18.33
N PHE A 56 21.87 -13.22 17.55
CA PHE A 56 21.28 -12.00 18.09
C PHE A 56 20.01 -11.55 17.38
N LEU A 57 19.63 -12.20 16.29
CA LEU A 57 18.42 -11.84 15.57
C LEU A 57 17.21 -12.60 16.12
N PRO A 58 16.02 -11.97 16.12
CA PRO A 58 14.77 -12.62 16.49
C PRO A 58 14.52 -13.89 15.66
N ARG A 59 13.88 -14.87 16.25
CA ARG A 59 13.51 -16.15 15.63
C ARG A 59 12.07 -16.50 15.97
N GLY A 60 11.39 -17.17 15.06
CA GLY A 60 10.02 -17.59 15.27
C GLY A 60 9.33 -18.06 13.99
N SER A 61 8.08 -18.47 14.13
CA SER A 61 7.18 -18.76 13.00
C SER A 61 6.54 -17.47 12.48
N GLY A 62 6.37 -17.32 11.18
CA GLY A 62 5.79 -16.14 10.54
C GLY A 62 6.82 -15.05 10.22
N ILE A 63 6.37 -13.81 10.06
CA ILE A 63 7.25 -12.67 9.78
C ILE A 63 7.96 -12.26 11.07
N VAL A 64 9.22 -12.61 11.17
CA VAL A 64 10.06 -12.33 12.34
C VAL A 64 10.64 -10.92 12.26
N THR A 65 11.20 -10.54 11.10
CA THR A 65 11.70 -9.19 10.84
C THR A 65 10.54 -8.31 10.38
N ARG A 66 9.99 -7.49 11.27
CA ARG A 66 8.82 -6.63 11.02
C ARG A 66 9.19 -5.16 10.78
N ARG A 67 10.44 -4.81 10.99
CA ARG A 67 11.02 -3.49 10.74
C ARG A 67 12.38 -3.66 10.07
N PRO A 68 12.79 -2.74 9.19
CA PRO A 68 14.16 -2.75 8.66
C PRO A 68 15.17 -2.63 9.81
N LEU A 69 16.19 -3.47 9.80
CA LEU A 69 17.29 -3.43 10.76
C LEU A 69 18.55 -2.92 10.07
N ILE A 70 18.99 -1.71 10.40
CA ILE A 70 20.27 -1.17 9.95
C ILE A 70 21.34 -1.69 10.87
N LEU A 71 22.12 -2.64 10.38
CA LEU A 71 23.19 -3.30 11.10
C LEU A 71 24.53 -2.71 10.66
N GLN A 72 25.18 -2.01 11.57
CA GLN A 72 26.52 -1.47 11.38
C GLN A 72 27.53 -2.35 12.12
N LEU A 73 28.37 -3.06 11.37
CA LEU A 73 29.48 -3.83 11.91
C LEU A 73 30.72 -2.96 11.97
N ILE A 74 31.35 -2.88 13.14
CA ILE A 74 32.48 -1.99 13.39
C ILE A 74 33.60 -2.81 14.04
N PHE A 75 34.77 -2.83 13.42
CA PHE A 75 35.94 -3.46 14.01
C PHE A 75 36.34 -2.75 15.32
N SER A 76 36.41 -3.47 16.41
CA SER A 76 36.82 -3.00 17.74
C SER A 76 37.52 -4.09 18.52
N LYS A 77 38.42 -3.71 19.41
CA LYS A 77 39.09 -4.68 20.30
C LYS A 77 38.14 -5.31 21.34
N THR A 78 37.06 -4.65 21.66
CA THR A 78 36.04 -5.10 22.62
C THR A 78 34.76 -5.49 21.89
N GLU A 79 34.06 -6.53 22.37
CA GLU A 79 32.82 -7.01 21.79
C GLU A 79 31.63 -6.50 22.60
N TYR A 80 30.77 -5.71 21.95
CA TYR A 80 29.53 -5.18 22.51
C TYR A 80 28.63 -4.64 21.40
N ALA A 81 27.37 -4.37 21.73
CA ALA A 81 26.42 -3.77 20.81
C ALA A 81 25.77 -2.53 21.42
N GLU A 82 25.32 -1.62 20.56
CA GLU A 82 24.63 -0.38 20.92
C GLU A 82 23.44 -0.13 19.98
N PHE A 83 22.36 0.38 20.54
CA PHE A 83 21.21 0.85 19.76
C PHE A 83 21.18 2.39 19.73
N LEU A 84 20.76 2.96 18.61
CA LEU A 84 20.66 4.41 18.47
C LEU A 84 19.58 5.02 19.40
N HIS A 85 18.49 4.28 19.64
CA HIS A 85 17.40 4.69 20.54
C HIS A 85 17.74 4.52 22.02
N CYS A 86 18.78 3.74 22.36
CA CYS A 86 19.22 3.47 23.73
C CYS A 86 20.73 3.67 23.88
N LYS A 87 21.21 4.89 23.63
CA LYS A 87 22.64 5.24 23.62
C LYS A 87 23.37 5.07 24.96
N SER A 88 22.63 5.02 26.06
CA SER A 88 23.20 4.91 27.40
C SER A 88 23.58 3.48 27.81
N LYS A 89 23.05 2.47 27.11
CA LYS A 89 23.25 1.06 27.45
C LYS A 89 24.15 0.38 26.42
N LYS A 90 25.23 -0.26 26.91
CA LYS A 90 26.04 -1.18 26.12
C LYS A 90 25.62 -2.60 26.40
N PHE A 91 25.33 -3.33 25.34
CA PHE A 91 24.89 -4.72 25.39
C PHE A 91 26.11 -5.62 25.18
N THR A 92 26.49 -6.38 26.18
CA THR A 92 27.56 -7.37 26.11
C THR A 92 27.01 -8.79 25.92
N ASP A 93 25.75 -8.99 26.30
CA ASP A 93 24.99 -10.21 26.06
C ASP A 93 24.14 -10.06 24.80
N PHE A 94 24.34 -10.94 23.81
CA PHE A 94 23.60 -10.90 22.55
C PHE A 94 22.18 -11.46 22.66
N ASP A 95 21.84 -12.18 23.72
CA ASP A 95 20.43 -12.53 24.02
C ASP A 95 19.64 -11.29 24.44
N GLU A 96 20.26 -10.37 25.20
CA GLU A 96 19.64 -9.05 25.49
C GLU A 96 19.46 -8.21 24.22
N VAL A 97 20.39 -8.29 23.26
CA VAL A 97 20.24 -7.61 21.95
C VAL A 97 19.00 -8.11 21.22
N ARG A 98 18.79 -9.43 21.19
CA ARG A 98 17.59 -10.02 20.59
C ARG A 98 16.31 -9.53 21.24
N GLN A 99 16.26 -9.56 22.57
CA GLN A 99 15.11 -9.09 23.34
C GLN A 99 14.83 -7.58 23.08
N GLU A 100 15.88 -6.75 22.97
CA GLU A 100 15.69 -5.33 22.67
C GLU A 100 15.17 -5.09 21.26
N ILE A 101 15.61 -5.87 20.25
CA ILE A 101 15.05 -5.80 18.89
C ILE A 101 13.56 -6.14 18.91
N GLU A 102 13.16 -7.18 19.63
CA GLU A 102 11.76 -7.59 19.77
C GLU A 102 10.94 -6.52 20.50
N ALA A 103 11.44 -6.02 21.63
CA ALA A 103 10.76 -4.99 22.42
C ALA A 103 10.59 -3.67 21.65
N GLU A 104 11.64 -3.22 20.93
CA GLU A 104 11.58 -2.01 20.10
C GLU A 104 10.66 -2.19 18.90
N THR A 105 10.61 -3.39 18.34
CA THR A 105 9.67 -3.71 17.27
C THR A 105 8.24 -3.63 17.78
N ASP A 106 7.93 -4.25 18.91
CA ASP A 106 6.58 -4.25 19.50
C ASP A 106 6.14 -2.86 19.95
N ARG A 107 7.06 -2.02 20.41
CA ARG A 107 6.78 -0.63 20.82
C ARG A 107 6.22 0.20 19.66
N VAL A 108 6.70 -0.03 18.43
CA VAL A 108 6.30 0.75 17.26
C VAL A 108 5.17 0.08 16.47
N THR A 109 5.20 -1.25 16.32
CA THR A 109 4.23 -2.01 15.52
C THR A 109 3.02 -2.48 16.34
N GLY A 110 3.09 -2.38 17.65
CA GLY A 110 2.08 -2.94 18.55
C GLY A 110 2.07 -4.48 18.58
N THR A 111 1.16 -5.04 19.37
CA THR A 111 1.00 -6.50 19.51
C THR A 111 0.36 -7.16 18.26
N ASN A 112 -0.14 -6.37 17.30
CA ASN A 112 -0.94 -6.82 16.15
C ASN A 112 -0.13 -7.32 14.95
N LYS A 113 1.10 -7.80 15.13
CA LYS A 113 1.94 -8.37 14.05
C LYS A 113 2.09 -7.50 12.79
N GLY A 114 1.84 -6.20 12.89
CA GLY A 114 2.02 -5.24 11.83
C GLY A 114 3.50 -5.01 11.49
N ILE A 115 3.77 -4.38 10.36
CA ILE A 115 5.11 -3.95 9.94
C ILE A 115 5.23 -2.44 10.00
N SER A 116 6.46 -1.92 10.13
CA SER A 116 6.74 -0.49 10.11
C SER A 116 7.97 -0.19 9.26
N PRO A 117 7.94 0.86 8.41
CA PRO A 117 9.11 1.26 7.62
C PRO A 117 10.20 1.96 8.43
N VAL A 118 9.94 2.30 9.69
CA VAL A 118 10.90 2.96 10.57
C VAL A 118 12.00 1.99 10.96
N PRO A 119 13.28 2.22 10.60
CA PRO A 119 14.35 1.29 10.85
C PRO A 119 14.76 1.26 12.33
N ILE A 120 15.30 0.11 12.76
CA ILE A 120 16.04 -0.04 14.00
C ILE A 120 17.53 0.08 13.66
N ASN A 121 18.28 0.92 14.36
CA ASN A 121 19.71 1.08 14.17
C ASN A 121 20.47 0.32 15.25
N LEU A 122 21.23 -0.70 14.84
CA LEU A 122 22.07 -1.52 15.70
C LEU A 122 23.52 -1.44 15.26
N ARG A 123 24.41 -1.15 16.19
CA ARG A 123 25.87 -1.19 16.02
C ARG A 123 26.43 -2.36 16.78
N VAL A 124 27.23 -3.15 16.10
CA VAL A 124 27.94 -4.28 16.70
C VAL A 124 29.43 -4.04 16.57
N TYR A 125 30.10 -3.93 17.70
CA TYR A 125 31.54 -3.80 17.83
C TYR A 125 32.13 -5.16 18.13
N SER A 126 33.08 -5.62 17.32
CA SER A 126 33.73 -6.91 17.53
C SER A 126 35.10 -6.97 16.85
N PRO A 127 36.07 -7.70 17.43
CA PRO A 127 37.38 -7.93 16.78
C PRO A 127 37.29 -8.93 15.61
N HIS A 128 36.15 -9.56 15.42
CA HIS A 128 35.94 -10.61 14.41
C HIS A 128 35.16 -10.13 13.18
N VAL A 129 34.73 -8.87 13.15
CA VAL A 129 33.96 -8.32 12.04
C VAL A 129 34.80 -7.37 11.19
N LEU A 130 34.47 -7.28 9.91
CA LEU A 130 34.92 -6.21 9.04
C LEU A 130 33.91 -5.06 9.11
N ASN A 131 34.39 -3.82 8.89
CA ASN A 131 33.49 -2.68 8.78
C ASN A 131 32.51 -2.89 7.63
N LEU A 132 31.21 -2.93 7.95
CA LEU A 132 30.17 -3.20 6.99
C LEU A 132 28.83 -2.63 7.47
N THR A 133 28.03 -2.08 6.56
CA THR A 133 26.68 -1.61 6.86
C THR A 133 25.70 -2.35 6.00
N LEU A 134 24.78 -3.04 6.64
CA LEU A 134 23.75 -3.86 6.03
C LEU A 134 22.37 -3.43 6.52
N ILE A 135 21.37 -3.54 5.66
CA ILE A 135 19.97 -3.35 6.05
C ILE A 135 19.26 -4.68 5.88
N ASP A 136 18.90 -5.30 6.98
CA ASP A 136 18.03 -6.50 6.95
C ASP A 136 16.58 -6.07 6.77
N LEU A 137 16.00 -6.48 5.65
CA LEU A 137 14.62 -6.18 5.28
C LEU A 137 13.69 -7.35 5.61
N PRO A 138 12.41 -7.11 5.86
CA PRO A 138 11.43 -8.16 6.07
C PRO A 138 11.49 -9.24 4.98
N GLY A 139 11.25 -10.49 5.36
CA GLY A 139 11.18 -11.60 4.40
C GLY A 139 9.97 -11.46 3.48
N ILE A 140 10.19 -11.65 2.19
CA ILE A 140 9.11 -11.64 1.20
C ILE A 140 8.14 -12.77 1.54
N THR A 141 6.88 -12.44 1.73
CA THR A 141 5.79 -13.39 2.00
C THR A 141 4.67 -13.19 1.00
N LYS A 142 4.03 -14.27 0.57
CA LYS A 142 2.95 -14.25 -0.44
C LYS A 142 1.57 -14.44 0.18
N VAL A 143 1.53 -15.00 1.37
CA VAL A 143 0.27 -15.35 2.04
C VAL A 143 0.30 -14.82 3.46
N PRO A 144 -0.73 -14.07 3.90
CA PRO A 144 -0.85 -13.65 5.28
C PRO A 144 -1.03 -14.88 6.19
N VAL A 145 -0.34 -14.90 7.34
CA VAL A 145 -0.41 -15.98 8.31
C VAL A 145 -0.95 -15.45 9.65
N GLY A 146 -2.01 -16.08 10.15
CA GLY A 146 -2.66 -15.68 11.40
C GLY A 146 -3.34 -14.31 11.29
N ASP A 147 -3.10 -13.41 12.24
CA ASP A 147 -3.74 -12.09 12.33
C ASP A 147 -3.08 -11.01 11.46
N GLN A 148 -2.31 -11.40 10.46
CA GLN A 148 -1.65 -10.45 9.55
C GLN A 148 -2.66 -9.78 8.62
N PRO A 149 -2.44 -8.49 8.26
CA PRO A 149 -3.28 -7.80 7.28
C PRO A 149 -3.34 -8.56 5.95
N PRO A 150 -4.48 -8.60 5.25
CA PRO A 150 -4.60 -9.29 3.95
C PRO A 150 -3.70 -8.69 2.86
N ASP A 151 -3.28 -7.45 3.00
CA ASP A 151 -2.39 -6.71 2.09
C ASP A 151 -0.90 -6.73 2.50
N ILE A 152 -0.52 -7.63 3.41
CA ILE A 152 0.85 -7.71 3.96
C ILE A 152 1.92 -7.90 2.86
N GLU A 153 1.61 -8.63 1.81
CA GLU A 153 2.50 -8.81 0.65
C GLU A 153 2.85 -7.47 0.00
N TYR A 154 1.83 -6.62 -0.23
CA TYR A 154 2.00 -5.29 -0.79
C TYR A 154 2.82 -4.37 0.12
N GLN A 155 2.51 -4.38 1.41
CA GLN A 155 3.22 -3.56 2.39
C GLN A 155 4.70 -3.94 2.47
N ILE A 156 5.03 -5.23 2.47
CA ILE A 156 6.42 -5.71 2.48
C ILE A 156 7.12 -5.35 1.17
N LYS A 157 6.48 -5.59 0.03
CA LYS A 157 7.04 -5.24 -1.28
C LYS A 157 7.33 -3.75 -1.39
N ASP A 158 6.39 -2.91 -1.01
CA ASP A 158 6.57 -1.44 -1.01
C ASP A 158 7.72 -1.02 -0.10
N MET A 159 7.79 -1.57 1.10
CA MET A 159 8.88 -1.31 2.05
C MET A 159 10.24 -1.72 1.46
N ILE A 160 10.36 -2.90 0.86
CA ILE A 160 11.60 -3.36 0.23
C ILE A 160 12.00 -2.42 -0.92
N LEU A 161 11.05 -2.05 -1.78
CA LEU A 161 11.28 -1.15 -2.91
C LEU A 161 11.77 0.23 -2.46
N GLN A 162 11.31 0.77 -1.34
CA GLN A 162 11.81 2.04 -0.79
C GLN A 162 13.33 2.04 -0.54
N PHE A 163 13.91 0.89 -0.22
CA PHE A 163 15.34 0.74 0.01
C PHE A 163 16.12 0.38 -1.25
N ILE A 164 15.62 -0.56 -2.05
CA ILE A 164 16.38 -1.10 -3.20
C ILE A 164 16.23 -0.28 -4.48
N SER A 165 15.22 0.60 -4.60
CA SER A 165 15.06 1.49 -5.76
C SER A 165 16.12 2.59 -5.82
N ARG A 166 16.78 2.87 -4.71
CA ARG A 166 17.87 3.87 -4.64
C ARG A 166 19.10 3.36 -5.37
N GLU A 167 19.62 4.13 -6.31
CA GLU A 167 20.85 3.76 -7.04
C GLU A 167 22.08 3.63 -6.13
N SER A 168 22.08 4.32 -4.98
CA SER A 168 23.12 4.21 -3.96
C SER A 168 23.10 2.88 -3.20
N SER A 169 22.03 2.09 -3.28
CA SER A 169 21.90 0.82 -2.58
C SER A 169 22.43 -0.35 -3.41
N LEU A 170 23.36 -1.12 -2.86
CA LEU A 170 23.69 -2.45 -3.33
C LEU A 170 22.63 -3.44 -2.84
N ILE A 171 22.27 -4.40 -3.66
CA ILE A 171 21.24 -5.39 -3.35
C ILE A 171 21.92 -6.73 -3.09
N LEU A 172 21.73 -7.29 -1.90
CA LEU A 172 22.13 -8.63 -1.56
C LEU A 172 20.92 -9.57 -1.67
N ALA A 173 20.79 -10.26 -2.80
CA ALA A 173 19.67 -11.14 -3.08
C ALA A 173 19.96 -12.55 -2.54
N VAL A 174 19.31 -12.93 -1.44
CA VAL A 174 19.48 -14.22 -0.78
C VAL A 174 18.44 -15.22 -1.28
N THR A 175 18.91 -16.31 -1.89
CA THR A 175 18.08 -17.35 -2.50
C THR A 175 18.53 -18.74 -2.02
N PRO A 176 17.63 -19.61 -1.58
CA PRO A 176 18.00 -20.99 -1.23
C PRO A 176 18.23 -21.84 -2.49
N ALA A 177 19.26 -22.70 -2.46
CA ALA A 177 19.67 -23.56 -3.58
C ALA A 177 18.66 -24.67 -3.92
N ASN A 178 17.90 -25.11 -2.92
CA ASN A 178 16.88 -26.16 -3.06
C ASN A 178 15.57 -25.66 -3.70
N MET A 179 15.58 -24.50 -4.33
CA MET A 179 14.48 -23.94 -5.11
C MET A 179 14.99 -23.59 -6.51
N ASP A 180 14.09 -23.67 -7.50
CA ASP A 180 14.40 -23.17 -8.84
C ASP A 180 14.71 -21.66 -8.77
N LEU A 181 15.83 -21.28 -9.38
CA LEU A 181 16.27 -19.88 -9.43
C LEU A 181 15.23 -18.96 -10.07
N ALA A 182 14.45 -19.44 -11.02
CA ALA A 182 13.36 -18.72 -11.65
C ALA A 182 12.25 -18.31 -10.67
N ASN A 183 12.12 -19.03 -9.56
CA ASN A 183 11.14 -18.75 -8.50
C ASN A 183 11.69 -17.88 -7.37
N SER A 184 12.92 -17.37 -7.50
CA SER A 184 13.51 -16.49 -6.50
C SER A 184 12.84 -15.12 -6.47
N ASP A 185 12.05 -14.86 -5.45
CA ASP A 185 11.41 -13.56 -5.25
C ASP A 185 12.44 -12.45 -5.03
N ALA A 186 13.59 -12.76 -4.40
CA ALA A 186 14.68 -11.81 -4.20
C ALA A 186 15.29 -11.34 -5.52
N LEU A 187 15.61 -12.26 -6.41
CA LEU A 187 16.16 -11.95 -7.73
C LEU A 187 15.13 -11.28 -8.63
N LYS A 188 13.85 -11.64 -8.50
CA LYS A 188 12.75 -11.01 -9.21
C LYS A 188 12.61 -9.54 -8.84
N LEU A 189 12.58 -9.21 -7.54
CA LEU A 189 12.52 -7.83 -7.07
C LEU A 189 13.79 -7.05 -7.43
N ALA A 190 14.97 -7.68 -7.30
CA ALA A 190 16.21 -7.06 -7.72
C ALA A 190 16.20 -6.69 -9.20
N LYS A 191 15.67 -7.57 -10.07
CA LYS A 191 15.58 -7.34 -11.51
C LYS A 191 14.58 -6.22 -11.87
N GLU A 192 13.54 -5.98 -11.07
CA GLU A 192 12.60 -4.86 -11.26
C GLU A 192 13.33 -3.51 -11.16
N VAL A 193 14.29 -3.35 -10.23
CA VAL A 193 14.98 -2.09 -9.95
C VAL A 193 16.41 -2.03 -10.48
N ASP A 194 17.00 -3.17 -10.82
CA ASP A 194 18.34 -3.32 -11.40
C ASP A 194 18.30 -4.32 -12.57
N PRO A 195 17.65 -3.98 -13.70
CA PRO A 195 17.46 -4.90 -14.82
C PRO A 195 18.74 -5.45 -15.42
N GLN A 196 19.84 -4.68 -15.34
CA GLN A 196 21.16 -5.08 -15.85
C GLN A 196 22.03 -5.82 -14.82
N GLY A 197 21.57 -5.97 -13.59
CA GLY A 197 22.31 -6.66 -12.52
C GLY A 197 23.63 -5.99 -12.13
N LEU A 198 23.72 -4.65 -12.23
CA LEU A 198 24.96 -3.90 -12.00
C LEU A 198 25.29 -3.75 -10.51
N ARG A 199 24.27 -3.66 -9.67
CA ARG A 199 24.39 -3.44 -8.23
C ARG A 199 23.82 -4.58 -7.37
N THR A 200 23.50 -5.71 -7.99
CA THR A 200 22.98 -6.91 -7.32
C THR A 200 24.09 -7.94 -7.11
N ILE A 201 24.15 -8.50 -5.92
CA ILE A 201 25.01 -9.61 -5.53
C ILE A 201 24.10 -10.77 -5.14
N GLY A 202 24.28 -11.94 -5.75
CA GLY A 202 23.53 -13.15 -5.43
C GLY A 202 24.18 -13.91 -4.28
N VAL A 203 23.39 -14.33 -3.30
CA VAL A 203 23.83 -15.27 -2.25
C VAL A 203 22.97 -16.51 -2.32
N ILE A 204 23.61 -17.65 -2.51
CA ILE A 204 22.95 -18.95 -2.59
C ILE A 204 23.17 -19.68 -1.27
N THR A 205 22.09 -19.93 -0.55
CA THR A 205 22.09 -20.64 0.74
C THR A 205 21.62 -22.09 0.58
N LYS A 206 21.73 -22.90 1.61
CA LYS A 206 21.19 -24.27 1.67
C LYS A 206 21.72 -25.21 0.58
N LEU A 207 22.97 -25.02 0.17
CA LEU A 207 23.63 -25.91 -0.81
C LEU A 207 23.77 -27.37 -0.32
N ASP A 208 23.81 -27.52 0.99
CA ASP A 208 23.85 -28.81 1.68
C ASP A 208 22.50 -29.55 1.71
N LEU A 209 21.43 -28.90 1.31
CA LEU A 209 20.06 -29.44 1.27
C LEU A 209 19.60 -29.74 -0.17
N MET A 210 20.48 -29.73 -1.15
CA MET A 210 20.15 -30.13 -2.52
C MET A 210 20.08 -31.66 -2.61
N ASP A 211 19.19 -32.14 -3.49
CA ASP A 211 19.01 -33.56 -3.74
C ASP A 211 20.28 -34.20 -4.35
N GLU A 212 20.51 -35.46 -4.05
CA GLU A 212 21.65 -36.23 -4.64
C GLU A 212 21.59 -36.17 -6.18
N GLY A 213 22.70 -35.79 -6.79
CA GLY A 213 22.83 -35.66 -8.24
C GLY A 213 22.44 -34.31 -8.80
N THR A 214 22.02 -33.37 -7.94
CA THR A 214 21.78 -31.95 -8.32
C THR A 214 22.84 -31.06 -7.70
N ASP A 215 23.18 -29.97 -8.39
CA ASP A 215 24.11 -28.97 -7.89
C ASP A 215 23.74 -27.55 -8.39
N ALA A 216 24.25 -26.53 -7.72
CA ALA A 216 24.06 -25.11 -8.07
C ALA A 216 25.25 -24.55 -8.87
N ARG A 217 26.06 -25.38 -9.49
CA ARG A 217 27.30 -24.98 -10.17
C ARG A 217 27.08 -23.92 -11.22
N ASP A 218 26.10 -24.09 -12.11
CA ASP A 218 25.84 -23.12 -13.19
C ASP A 218 25.35 -21.78 -12.67
N VAL A 219 24.64 -21.72 -11.52
CA VAL A 219 24.27 -20.51 -10.83
C VAL A 219 25.52 -19.82 -10.26
N LEU A 220 26.34 -20.57 -9.52
CA LEU A 220 27.55 -20.05 -8.87
C LEU A 220 28.62 -19.61 -9.87
N GLU A 221 28.65 -20.25 -11.04
CA GLU A 221 29.49 -19.84 -12.18
C GLU A 221 28.88 -18.68 -13.00
N ASN A 222 27.74 -18.12 -12.55
CA ASN A 222 27.10 -16.96 -13.15
C ASN A 222 26.59 -17.17 -14.60
N LYS A 223 26.18 -18.40 -14.94
CA LYS A 223 25.76 -18.78 -16.30
C LYS A 223 24.26 -18.61 -16.55
N LEU A 224 23.41 -18.93 -15.55
CA LEU A 224 21.96 -18.97 -15.74
C LEU A 224 21.29 -17.58 -15.71
N LEU A 225 21.63 -16.76 -14.73
CA LEU A 225 21.15 -15.38 -14.60
C LEU A 225 22.36 -14.50 -14.29
N PRO A 226 23.03 -13.95 -15.29
CA PRO A 226 24.29 -13.24 -15.08
C PRO A 226 24.09 -11.96 -14.29
N LEU A 227 24.83 -11.81 -13.18
CA LEU A 227 24.96 -10.60 -12.40
C LEU A 227 26.38 -10.06 -12.56
N ARG A 228 26.54 -8.74 -12.67
CA ARG A 228 27.88 -8.12 -12.78
C ARG A 228 28.78 -8.47 -11.58
N ARG A 229 28.16 -8.61 -10.40
CA ARG A 229 28.87 -8.92 -9.14
C ARG A 229 28.87 -10.39 -8.78
N GLY A 230 28.23 -11.24 -9.57
CA GLY A 230 28.22 -12.70 -9.45
C GLY A 230 27.42 -13.24 -8.27
N TYR A 231 27.67 -14.52 -7.98
CA TYR A 231 27.02 -15.27 -6.91
C TYR A 231 28.05 -15.83 -5.94
N ILE A 232 27.69 -15.89 -4.67
CA ILE A 232 28.49 -16.53 -3.62
C ILE A 232 27.61 -17.54 -2.89
N GLY A 233 28.06 -18.78 -2.84
CA GLY A 233 27.42 -19.85 -2.10
C GLY A 233 27.83 -19.82 -0.64
N VAL A 234 26.87 -20.06 0.26
CA VAL A 234 27.10 -20.19 1.71
C VAL A 234 26.33 -21.37 2.27
N VAL A 235 26.87 -22.00 3.32
CA VAL A 235 26.21 -23.08 4.06
C VAL A 235 25.99 -22.63 5.50
N ASN A 236 24.74 -22.35 5.82
CA ASN A 236 24.35 -21.93 7.16
C ASN A 236 24.13 -23.16 8.08
N ARG A 237 24.04 -22.91 9.40
CA ARG A 237 23.62 -23.93 10.36
C ARG A 237 22.21 -24.44 10.04
N SER A 238 22.01 -25.75 10.18
CA SER A 238 20.66 -26.33 10.12
C SER A 238 19.83 -25.90 11.33
N GLN A 239 18.49 -26.05 11.26
CA GLN A 239 17.62 -25.79 12.40
C GLN A 239 18.01 -26.65 13.61
N LYS A 240 18.39 -27.91 13.38
CA LYS A 240 18.89 -28.83 14.42
C LYS A 240 20.21 -28.38 15.06
N ASP A 241 21.12 -27.80 14.27
CA ASP A 241 22.37 -27.23 14.77
C ASP A 241 22.10 -25.98 15.65
N ILE A 242 21.09 -25.19 15.28
CA ILE A 242 20.68 -24.00 16.02
C ILE A 242 20.06 -24.38 17.36
N GLU A 243 19.12 -25.33 17.36
CA GLU A 243 18.47 -25.87 18.58
C GLU A 243 19.49 -26.56 19.49
N GLY A 244 20.46 -27.24 18.91
CA GLY A 244 21.59 -27.87 19.61
C GLY A 244 22.67 -26.87 20.07
N LYS A 245 22.48 -25.56 19.90
CA LYS A 245 23.46 -24.49 20.24
C LYS A 245 24.86 -24.72 19.68
N LYS A 246 24.94 -25.25 18.46
CA LYS A 246 26.22 -25.45 17.78
C LYS A 246 26.93 -24.12 17.61
N ASP A 247 28.21 -24.07 18.02
CA ASP A 247 29.04 -22.88 17.90
C ASP A 247 29.18 -22.43 16.43
N ILE A 248 29.06 -21.14 16.18
CA ILE A 248 29.17 -20.56 14.84
C ILE A 248 30.55 -20.81 14.23
N ARG A 249 31.62 -20.80 15.04
CA ARG A 249 32.96 -21.11 14.55
C ARG A 249 33.07 -22.55 14.02
N ALA A 250 32.46 -23.51 14.72
CA ALA A 250 32.36 -24.87 14.27
C ALA A 250 31.54 -25.01 12.98
N ALA A 251 30.48 -24.18 12.85
CA ALA A 251 29.68 -24.13 11.64
C ALA A 251 30.44 -23.57 10.44
N LEU A 252 31.26 -22.52 10.62
CA LEU A 252 32.12 -21.96 9.57
C LEU A 252 33.20 -22.96 9.12
N ALA A 253 33.78 -23.74 10.06
CA ALA A 253 34.71 -24.83 9.72
C ALA A 253 34.01 -25.93 8.91
N ALA A 254 32.79 -26.30 9.27
CA ALA A 254 31.97 -27.26 8.53
C ALA A 254 31.61 -26.74 7.12
N GLU A 255 31.25 -25.46 6.96
CA GLU A 255 31.02 -24.83 5.67
C GLU A 255 32.25 -24.95 4.76
N ARG A 256 33.43 -24.60 5.27
CA ARG A 256 34.67 -24.71 4.51
C ARG A 256 34.96 -26.14 4.09
N LYS A 257 34.77 -27.11 5.01
CA LYS A 257 34.91 -28.51 4.71
C LYS A 257 33.96 -28.98 3.61
N PHE A 258 32.71 -28.53 3.65
CA PHE A 258 31.69 -28.82 2.62
C PHE A 258 32.17 -28.38 1.23
N PHE A 259 32.59 -27.12 1.06
CA PHE A 259 33.05 -26.64 -0.24
C PHE A 259 34.29 -27.34 -0.74
N LEU A 260 35.24 -27.72 0.12
CA LEU A 260 36.45 -28.42 -0.25
C LEU A 260 36.21 -29.89 -0.62
N SER A 261 35.22 -30.54 0.00
CA SER A 261 34.92 -31.94 -0.22
C SER A 261 33.93 -32.20 -1.36
N HIS A 262 33.06 -31.23 -1.68
CA HIS A 262 32.00 -31.40 -2.67
C HIS A 262 32.55 -31.37 -4.10
N PRO A 263 32.32 -32.40 -4.93
CA PRO A 263 32.90 -32.47 -6.28
C PRO A 263 32.57 -31.28 -7.19
N ALA A 264 31.32 -30.78 -7.12
CA ALA A 264 30.86 -29.68 -7.95
C ALA A 264 31.45 -28.33 -7.55
N TYR A 265 31.82 -28.11 -6.26
CA TYR A 265 32.22 -26.83 -5.73
C TYR A 265 33.70 -26.69 -5.39
N ARG A 266 34.44 -27.82 -5.37
CA ARG A 266 35.84 -27.85 -4.97
C ARG A 266 36.73 -26.88 -5.74
N HIS A 267 36.51 -26.69 -7.02
CA HIS A 267 37.31 -25.81 -7.88
C HIS A 267 37.05 -24.33 -7.61
N MET A 268 35.96 -23.99 -6.94
CA MET A 268 35.60 -22.61 -6.59
C MET A 268 35.55 -22.37 -5.06
N ALA A 269 35.99 -23.33 -4.25
CA ALA A 269 35.90 -23.29 -2.79
C ALA A 269 36.52 -22.02 -2.17
N ASP A 270 37.59 -21.48 -2.76
CA ASP A 270 38.24 -20.24 -2.28
C ASP A 270 37.40 -18.97 -2.51
N ARG A 271 36.40 -19.04 -3.37
CA ARG A 271 35.48 -17.96 -3.70
C ARG A 271 34.08 -18.14 -3.13
N MET A 272 33.92 -19.09 -2.22
CA MET A 272 32.65 -19.44 -1.58
C MET A 272 32.79 -19.36 -0.06
N GLY A 273 31.64 -19.39 0.60
CA GLY A 273 31.55 -19.37 2.06
C GLY A 273 31.40 -17.98 2.65
N THR A 274 30.96 -17.96 3.89
CA THR A 274 30.66 -16.75 4.66
C THR A 274 31.85 -15.79 4.80
N PRO A 275 33.08 -16.25 5.08
CA PRO A 275 34.24 -15.36 5.17
C PRO A 275 34.55 -14.65 3.84
N HIS A 276 34.43 -15.36 2.73
CA HIS A 276 34.61 -14.76 1.40
C HIS A 276 33.50 -13.76 1.09
N LEU A 277 32.26 -14.08 1.41
CA LEU A 277 31.12 -13.17 1.25
C LEU A 277 31.34 -11.87 2.03
N GLN A 278 31.72 -11.94 3.30
CA GLN A 278 31.96 -10.77 4.14
C GLN A 278 33.06 -9.88 3.57
N LYS A 279 34.16 -10.46 3.12
CA LYS A 279 35.26 -9.74 2.48
C LYS A 279 34.81 -9.08 1.18
N THR A 280 34.07 -9.81 0.35
CA THR A 280 33.56 -9.32 -0.92
C THR A 280 32.57 -8.17 -0.70
N LEU A 281 31.65 -8.25 0.25
CA LEU A 281 30.70 -7.21 0.57
C LEU A 281 31.40 -5.93 1.08
N ASN A 282 32.38 -6.06 1.97
CA ASN A 282 33.19 -4.94 2.42
C ASN A 282 33.88 -4.23 1.23
N GLN A 283 34.51 -4.99 0.35
CA GLN A 283 35.20 -4.47 -0.82
C GLN A 283 34.23 -3.83 -1.82
N GLN A 284 33.09 -4.47 -2.08
CA GLN A 284 32.07 -3.94 -3.00
C GLN A 284 31.43 -2.66 -2.45
N LEU A 285 31.11 -2.61 -1.16
CA LEU A 285 30.58 -1.40 -0.52
C LEU A 285 31.60 -0.26 -0.55
N THR A 286 32.86 -0.54 -0.24
CA THR A 286 33.94 0.45 -0.29
C THR A 286 34.12 1.00 -1.70
N ASN A 287 34.10 0.15 -2.73
CA ASN A 287 34.19 0.58 -4.12
C ASN A 287 32.97 1.42 -4.53
N HIS A 288 31.78 1.00 -4.14
CA HIS A 288 30.54 1.72 -4.45
C HIS A 288 30.49 3.10 -3.75
N ILE A 289 30.95 3.19 -2.50
CA ILE A 289 31.11 4.48 -1.81
C ILE A 289 32.06 5.37 -2.60
N ARG A 290 33.24 4.86 -3.00
CA ARG A 290 34.23 5.63 -3.77
C ARG A 290 33.67 6.13 -5.10
N GLU A 291 32.91 5.32 -5.81
CA GLU A 291 32.29 5.68 -7.08
C GLU A 291 31.17 6.73 -6.91
N SER A 292 30.42 6.67 -5.82
CA SER A 292 29.31 7.58 -5.51
C SER A 292 29.71 8.88 -4.82
N LEU A 293 30.90 8.94 -4.18
CA LEU A 293 31.38 10.12 -3.45
C LEU A 293 31.38 11.43 -4.26
N PRO A 294 31.81 11.47 -5.54
CA PRO A 294 31.79 12.72 -6.31
C PRO A 294 30.38 13.27 -6.50
N ALA A 295 29.41 12.40 -6.82
CA ALA A 295 28.01 12.78 -6.99
C ALA A 295 27.39 13.24 -5.65
N LEU A 296 27.68 12.51 -4.57
CA LEU A 296 27.26 12.86 -3.23
C LEU A 296 27.81 14.22 -2.79
N ARG A 297 29.10 14.48 -3.04
CA ARG A 297 29.73 15.78 -2.76
C ARG A 297 29.07 16.91 -3.53
N SER A 298 28.81 16.71 -4.83
CA SER A 298 28.13 17.71 -5.66
C SER A 298 26.72 18.01 -5.15
N LYS A 299 25.96 16.98 -4.76
CA LYS A 299 24.62 17.13 -4.17
C LYS A 299 24.66 17.91 -2.85
N LEU A 300 25.59 17.57 -1.96
CA LEU A 300 25.79 18.29 -0.68
C LEU A 300 26.19 19.75 -0.90
N GLN A 301 27.09 20.02 -1.84
CA GLN A 301 27.49 21.40 -2.18
C GLN A 301 26.30 22.21 -2.73
N SER A 302 25.48 21.61 -3.59
CA SER A 302 24.26 22.25 -4.11
C SER A 302 23.27 22.54 -2.99
N GLN A 303 23.05 21.59 -2.06
CA GLN A 303 22.18 21.79 -0.90
C GLN A 303 22.72 22.87 0.03
N LEU A 304 24.05 22.88 0.27
CA LEU A 304 24.69 23.92 1.10
C LEU A 304 24.46 25.31 0.51
N LEU A 305 24.71 25.49 -0.80
CA LEU A 305 24.46 26.76 -1.49
C LEU A 305 23.00 27.19 -1.43
N SER A 306 22.06 26.23 -1.57
CA SER A 306 20.64 26.53 -1.41
C SER A 306 20.30 27.00 -0.01
N LEU A 307 20.79 26.30 1.01
CA LEU A 307 20.58 26.66 2.41
C LEU A 307 21.27 27.99 2.79
N GLU A 308 22.49 28.24 2.27
CA GLU A 308 23.18 29.53 2.49
C GLU A 308 22.36 30.67 1.87
N LYS A 309 21.78 30.48 0.70
CA LYS A 309 20.89 31.47 0.08
C LYS A 309 19.63 31.72 0.93
N GLU A 310 19.00 30.66 1.41
CA GLU A 310 17.86 30.77 2.33
C GLU A 310 18.26 31.53 3.61
N VAL A 311 19.40 31.18 4.22
CA VAL A 311 19.90 31.86 5.41
C VAL A 311 20.16 33.33 5.14
N GLU A 312 20.69 33.71 3.97
CA GLU A 312 20.92 35.10 3.59
C GLU A 312 19.61 35.89 3.44
N GLU A 313 18.56 35.24 2.89
CA GLU A 313 17.21 35.82 2.86
C GLU A 313 16.68 36.09 4.28
N TYR A 314 16.98 35.18 5.25
CA TYR A 314 16.60 35.34 6.65
C TYR A 314 17.46 36.34 7.42
N LYS A 315 18.71 36.60 7.06
CA LYS A 315 19.55 37.65 7.68
C LYS A 315 18.97 39.06 7.53
N ASN A 316 18.18 39.29 6.50
CA ASN A 316 17.44 40.53 6.33
C ASN A 316 16.30 40.70 7.34
N PHE A 317 15.87 39.63 8.02
CA PHE A 317 14.97 39.66 9.18
C PHE A 317 15.84 39.89 10.45
N ARG A 318 16.03 41.16 10.83
CA ARG A 318 16.74 41.48 12.08
C ARG A 318 16.05 40.78 13.26
N PRO A 319 16.72 39.89 13.99
CA PRO A 319 16.13 39.07 15.05
C PRO A 319 15.64 39.84 16.26
N ASP A 320 15.98 41.12 16.38
CA ASP A 320 15.81 41.93 17.60
C ASP A 320 14.56 42.82 17.61
N ASP A 321 13.76 42.82 16.51
CA ASP A 321 12.52 43.62 16.47
C ASP A 321 11.28 42.68 16.66
N PRO A 322 10.66 42.70 17.86
CA PRO A 322 9.48 41.86 18.14
C PRO A 322 8.28 42.19 17.22
N THR A 323 8.17 43.43 16.77
CA THR A 323 7.06 43.86 15.88
C THR A 323 7.18 43.19 14.51
N ARG A 324 8.38 43.07 13.97
CA ARG A 324 8.63 42.39 12.69
C ARG A 324 8.41 40.87 12.77
N LYS A 325 8.84 40.26 13.90
CA LYS A 325 8.56 38.81 14.14
C LYS A 325 7.09 38.52 14.15
N THR A 326 6.30 39.33 14.86
CA THR A 326 4.83 39.18 14.93
C THR A 326 4.20 39.36 13.55
N LYS A 327 4.64 40.37 12.79
CA LYS A 327 4.13 40.64 11.44
C LYS A 327 4.46 39.47 10.49
N ALA A 328 5.68 38.94 10.53
CA ALA A 328 6.07 37.78 9.72
C ALA A 328 5.27 36.53 10.08
N LEU A 329 5.04 36.28 11.37
CA LEU A 329 4.19 35.18 11.84
C LEU A 329 2.76 35.30 11.32
N LEU A 330 2.16 36.49 11.45
CA LEU A 330 0.81 36.76 10.96
C LEU A 330 0.72 36.55 9.43
N GLN A 331 1.71 37.01 8.68
CA GLN A 331 1.77 36.78 7.23
C GLN A 331 1.83 35.28 6.87
N MET A 332 2.64 34.51 7.60
CA MET A 332 2.74 33.06 7.37
C MET A 332 1.43 32.33 7.67
N VAL A 333 0.75 32.70 8.77
CA VAL A 333 -0.54 32.12 9.14
C VAL A 333 -1.63 32.54 8.14
N GLN A 334 -1.65 33.79 7.69
CA GLN A 334 -2.55 34.25 6.64
C GLN A 334 -2.31 33.51 5.32
N GLN A 335 -1.04 33.37 4.92
CA GLN A 335 -0.70 32.64 3.70
C GLN A 335 -1.13 31.17 3.77
N PHE A 336 -0.94 30.52 4.91
CA PHE A 336 -1.47 29.16 5.15
C PHE A 336 -2.99 29.11 4.96
N GLY A 337 -3.73 30.08 5.54
CA GLY A 337 -5.19 30.16 5.39
C GLY A 337 -5.61 30.29 3.94
N VAL A 338 -5.00 31.22 3.20
CA VAL A 338 -5.27 31.42 1.76
C VAL A 338 -4.94 30.19 0.93
N ASP A 339 -3.80 29.54 1.20
CA ASP A 339 -3.40 28.34 0.48
C ASP A 339 -4.34 27.16 0.76
N PHE A 340 -4.81 27.02 1.99
CA PHE A 340 -5.76 25.99 2.37
C PHE A 340 -7.12 26.23 1.70
N GLU A 341 -7.65 27.46 1.77
CA GLU A 341 -8.91 27.87 1.13
C GLU A 341 -8.86 27.60 -0.39
N LYS A 342 -7.80 28.04 -1.07
CA LYS A 342 -7.62 27.79 -2.52
C LYS A 342 -7.58 26.31 -2.88
N ARG A 343 -6.98 25.46 -2.03
CA ARG A 343 -6.92 24.01 -2.26
C ARG A 343 -8.24 23.30 -2.00
N ILE A 344 -9.09 23.85 -1.15
CA ILE A 344 -10.42 23.31 -0.86
C ILE A 344 -11.47 23.83 -1.84
N GLU A 345 -11.55 25.16 -2.02
CA GLU A 345 -12.58 25.78 -2.87
C GLU A 345 -12.21 25.77 -4.36
N GLY A 346 -10.92 25.58 -4.66
CA GLY A 346 -10.40 25.68 -6.01
C GLY A 346 -9.92 27.08 -6.36
N SER A 347 -9.03 27.19 -7.31
CA SER A 347 -8.49 28.46 -7.81
C SER A 347 -8.27 28.35 -9.32
N GLY A 348 -8.79 29.33 -10.06
CA GLY A 348 -8.55 29.44 -11.50
C GLY A 348 -7.17 29.98 -11.88
N ASP A 349 -6.41 30.52 -10.92
CA ASP A 349 -5.14 31.20 -11.19
C ASP A 349 -3.96 30.23 -11.46
N GLN A 350 -4.00 29.07 -10.82
CA GLN A 350 -3.01 27.99 -11.01
C GLN A 350 -3.72 26.64 -10.96
N VAL A 351 -3.95 26.05 -12.12
CA VAL A 351 -4.57 24.72 -12.24
C VAL A 351 -3.46 23.68 -12.31
N ASP A 352 -3.39 22.80 -11.31
CA ASP A 352 -2.53 21.63 -11.37
C ASP A 352 -3.18 20.60 -12.31
N THR A 353 -2.44 20.18 -13.33
CA THR A 353 -2.92 19.20 -14.31
C THR A 353 -2.41 17.77 -14.01
N LEU A 354 -1.55 17.60 -13.00
CA LEU A 354 -0.94 16.32 -12.64
C LEU A 354 -1.62 15.67 -11.43
N GLU A 355 -2.11 16.49 -10.49
CA GLU A 355 -2.74 16.00 -9.27
C GLU A 355 -4.06 16.74 -8.97
N LEU A 356 -5.02 16.01 -8.38
CA LEU A 356 -6.26 16.61 -7.90
C LEU A 356 -6.00 17.44 -6.64
N SER A 357 -6.64 18.61 -6.55
CA SER A 357 -6.66 19.43 -5.33
C SER A 357 -7.38 18.71 -4.19
N GLY A 358 -7.15 19.15 -2.95
CA GLY A 358 -7.86 18.61 -1.78
C GLY A 358 -9.38 18.67 -1.93
N GLY A 359 -9.91 19.81 -2.40
CA GLY A 359 -11.34 19.98 -2.67
C GLY A 359 -11.87 19.07 -3.75
N ALA A 360 -11.12 18.86 -4.83
CA ALA A 360 -11.50 17.93 -5.90
C ALA A 360 -11.52 16.48 -5.41
N ARG A 361 -10.57 16.08 -4.54
CA ARG A 361 -10.57 14.75 -3.91
C ARG A 361 -11.76 14.57 -2.96
N ILE A 362 -12.11 15.58 -2.17
CA ILE A 362 -13.29 15.55 -1.31
C ILE A 362 -14.58 15.46 -2.14
N ASN A 363 -14.68 16.23 -3.23
CA ASN A 363 -15.80 16.14 -4.16
C ASN A 363 -15.96 14.71 -4.70
N ARG A 364 -14.86 14.08 -5.08
CA ARG A 364 -14.83 12.70 -5.54
C ARG A 364 -15.31 11.71 -4.47
N ILE A 365 -14.98 11.94 -3.19
CA ILE A 365 -15.49 11.12 -2.09
C ILE A 365 -17.01 11.16 -2.05
N PHE A 366 -17.62 12.34 -2.13
CA PHE A 366 -19.08 12.50 -2.07
C PHE A 366 -19.80 11.95 -3.30
N HIS A 367 -19.24 12.15 -4.49
CA HIS A 367 -19.94 11.83 -5.75
C HIS A 367 -19.60 10.47 -6.34
N GLU A 368 -18.50 9.85 -5.94
CA GLU A 368 -18.07 8.56 -6.45
C GLU A 368 -17.98 7.49 -5.35
N ARG A 369 -17.20 7.75 -4.29
CA ARG A 369 -16.94 6.74 -3.26
C ARG A 369 -18.11 6.49 -2.34
N PHE A 370 -18.77 7.53 -1.89
CA PHE A 370 -19.93 7.40 -0.99
C PHE A 370 -21.12 6.69 -1.65
N PRO A 371 -21.55 7.05 -2.89
CA PRO A 371 -22.56 6.28 -3.60
C PRO A 371 -22.18 4.83 -3.80
N PHE A 372 -20.90 4.53 -4.07
CA PHE A 372 -20.41 3.16 -4.20
C PHE A 372 -20.55 2.38 -2.89
N GLU A 373 -20.18 2.95 -1.75
CA GLU A 373 -20.34 2.31 -0.45
C GLU A 373 -21.84 2.07 -0.10
N LEU A 374 -22.73 3.01 -0.46
CA LEU A 374 -24.18 2.82 -0.28
C LEU A 374 -24.71 1.64 -1.06
N VAL A 375 -24.17 1.42 -2.25
CA VAL A 375 -24.63 0.35 -3.14
C VAL A 375 -24.00 -0.99 -2.78
N LYS A 376 -22.77 -0.98 -2.27
CA LYS A 376 -22.05 -2.16 -1.76
C LYS A 376 -22.73 -2.79 -0.54
N MET A 377 -23.68 -2.08 0.10
CA MET A 377 -24.58 -2.68 1.09
C MET A 377 -25.42 -3.75 0.40
N GLU A 378 -24.90 -4.98 0.38
CA GLU A 378 -25.52 -6.12 -0.28
C GLU A 378 -26.93 -6.36 0.24
N PHE A 379 -27.83 -6.51 -0.71
CA PHE A 379 -29.22 -6.78 -0.50
C PHE A 379 -29.49 -8.22 -0.98
N ASP A 380 -29.48 -9.17 -0.05
CA ASP A 380 -29.93 -10.52 -0.40
C ASP A 380 -31.47 -10.50 -0.47
N GLU A 381 -31.97 -10.55 -1.70
CA GLU A 381 -33.41 -10.56 -1.96
C GLU A 381 -34.13 -11.75 -1.29
N LYS A 382 -33.49 -12.91 -1.24
CA LYS A 382 -34.06 -14.10 -0.60
C LYS A 382 -34.17 -13.93 0.91
N ASP A 383 -33.14 -13.39 1.53
CA ASP A 383 -33.14 -13.12 2.95
C ASP A 383 -34.16 -12.03 3.31
N LEU A 384 -34.28 -10.98 2.50
CA LEU A 384 -35.28 -9.95 2.72
C LEU A 384 -36.70 -10.48 2.61
N ARG A 385 -37.01 -11.28 1.58
CA ARG A 385 -38.32 -11.92 1.43
C ARG A 385 -38.65 -12.82 2.62
N ARG A 386 -37.67 -13.55 3.15
CA ARG A 386 -37.81 -14.37 4.35
C ARG A 386 -38.07 -13.50 5.59
N GLU A 387 -37.31 -12.43 5.78
CA GLU A 387 -37.52 -11.50 6.90
C GLU A 387 -38.91 -10.86 6.86
N ILE A 388 -39.36 -10.41 5.69
CA ILE A 388 -40.73 -9.88 5.50
C ILE A 388 -41.79 -10.92 5.87
N SER A 389 -41.64 -12.13 5.36
CA SER A 389 -42.57 -13.23 5.68
C SER A 389 -42.63 -13.52 7.17
N TYR A 390 -41.48 -13.52 7.85
CA TYR A 390 -41.45 -13.73 9.30
C TYR A 390 -42.07 -12.56 10.07
N ALA A 391 -41.78 -11.32 9.67
CA ALA A 391 -42.38 -10.15 10.30
C ALA A 391 -43.92 -10.18 10.21
N ILE A 392 -44.47 -10.49 9.03
CA ILE A 392 -45.90 -10.61 8.83
C ILE A 392 -46.49 -11.71 9.71
N LYS A 393 -45.93 -12.93 9.68
CA LYS A 393 -46.38 -14.06 10.48
C LYS A 393 -46.33 -13.82 11.97
N ASN A 394 -45.26 -13.18 12.46
CA ASN A 394 -45.09 -12.88 13.87
C ASN A 394 -46.09 -11.84 14.37
N ILE A 395 -46.47 -10.87 13.53
CA ILE A 395 -47.47 -9.86 13.91
C ILE A 395 -48.87 -10.46 13.92
N HIS A 396 -49.20 -11.35 12.96
CA HIS A 396 -50.49 -12.04 12.94
C HIS A 396 -50.63 -13.09 14.06
N GLY A 397 -49.51 -13.69 14.47
CA GLY A 397 -49.53 -14.73 15.50
C GLY A 397 -50.40 -15.92 15.11
N VAL A 398 -51.34 -16.29 15.99
CA VAL A 398 -52.29 -17.40 15.75
C VAL A 398 -53.42 -17.02 14.79
N ARG A 399 -53.62 -15.72 14.51
CA ARG A 399 -54.71 -15.22 13.67
C ARG A 399 -54.28 -15.14 12.22
N THR A 400 -55.17 -15.51 11.31
CA THR A 400 -55.01 -15.24 9.88
C THR A 400 -55.44 -13.80 9.59
N GLY A 401 -54.48 -12.93 9.22
CA GLY A 401 -54.78 -11.55 8.83
C GLY A 401 -55.25 -11.47 7.38
N LEU A 402 -56.25 -10.61 7.15
CA LEU A 402 -56.74 -10.29 5.82
C LEU A 402 -55.87 -9.27 5.07
N PHE A 403 -55.06 -8.50 5.80
CA PHE A 403 -54.22 -7.42 5.26
C PHE A 403 -52.79 -7.51 5.80
N THR A 404 -51.84 -7.03 5.00
CA THR A 404 -50.44 -6.92 5.42
C THR A 404 -50.32 -5.88 6.55
N PRO A 405 -49.74 -6.22 7.69
CA PRO A 405 -49.62 -5.30 8.82
C PRO A 405 -48.62 -4.14 8.51
N ASP A 406 -49.06 -2.90 8.67
CA ASP A 406 -48.18 -1.71 8.52
C ASP A 406 -46.97 -1.80 9.43
N LEU A 407 -47.11 -2.37 10.61
CA LEU A 407 -46.02 -2.59 11.55
C LEU A 407 -44.89 -3.48 11.01
N ALA A 408 -45.23 -4.47 10.14
CA ALA A 408 -44.22 -5.33 9.52
C ALA A 408 -43.36 -4.52 8.52
N PHE A 409 -44.01 -3.68 7.72
CA PHE A 409 -43.34 -2.78 6.79
C PHE A 409 -42.42 -1.83 7.57
N GLU A 410 -42.96 -1.16 8.58
CA GLU A 410 -42.21 -0.19 9.39
C GLU A 410 -40.99 -0.83 10.04
N ALA A 411 -41.11 -2.03 10.62
CA ALA A 411 -40.00 -2.76 11.24
C ALA A 411 -38.88 -3.10 10.26
N ILE A 412 -39.23 -3.53 9.05
CA ILE A 412 -38.25 -3.88 8.02
C ILE A 412 -37.54 -2.62 7.49
N VAL A 413 -38.29 -1.53 7.22
CA VAL A 413 -37.72 -0.28 6.73
C VAL A 413 -36.80 0.33 7.76
N LYS A 414 -37.19 0.39 9.03
CA LYS A 414 -36.35 0.86 10.13
C LYS A 414 -35.03 0.10 10.21
N LYS A 415 -35.06 -1.22 10.03
CA LYS A 415 -33.85 -2.06 10.00
C LYS A 415 -32.93 -1.69 8.82
N GLN A 416 -33.48 -1.35 7.65
CA GLN A 416 -32.68 -0.91 6.51
C GLN A 416 -32.08 0.49 6.70
N VAL A 417 -32.84 1.42 7.30
CA VAL A 417 -32.37 2.77 7.61
C VAL A 417 -31.14 2.75 8.54
N VAL A 418 -31.13 1.87 9.54
CA VAL A 418 -29.96 1.73 10.46
C VAL A 418 -28.69 1.38 9.72
N LYS A 419 -28.77 0.58 8.65
CA LYS A 419 -27.58 0.21 7.87
C LYS A 419 -26.88 1.39 7.21
N LEU A 420 -27.52 2.54 7.07
CA LEU A 420 -26.91 3.77 6.54
C LEU A 420 -25.87 4.37 7.49
N LYS A 421 -25.87 4.02 8.78
CA LYS A 421 -24.92 4.57 9.76
C LYS A 421 -23.48 4.30 9.35
N GLU A 422 -23.15 3.07 9.01
CA GLU A 422 -21.77 2.65 8.70
C GLU A 422 -21.18 3.38 7.47
N PRO A 423 -21.80 3.37 6.27
CA PRO A 423 -21.25 4.07 5.11
C PRO A 423 -21.19 5.58 5.30
N CYS A 424 -22.13 6.18 6.03
CA CYS A 424 -22.09 7.61 6.34
C CYS A 424 -20.91 7.98 7.22
N LEU A 425 -20.66 7.21 8.30
CA LEU A 425 -19.50 7.44 9.17
C LEU A 425 -18.19 7.24 8.41
N LYS A 426 -18.09 6.20 7.58
CA LYS A 426 -16.93 5.95 6.72
C LYS A 426 -16.68 7.10 5.73
N CYS A 427 -17.73 7.69 5.17
CA CYS A 427 -17.61 8.86 4.31
C CYS A 427 -16.97 10.03 5.07
N VAL A 428 -17.41 10.29 6.32
CA VAL A 428 -16.80 11.33 7.17
C VAL A 428 -15.32 11.03 7.39
N ASP A 429 -14.95 9.81 7.73
CA ASP A 429 -13.55 9.42 7.95
C ASP A 429 -12.67 9.71 6.73
N LEU A 430 -13.15 9.40 5.53
CA LEU A 430 -12.44 9.69 4.29
C LEU A 430 -12.26 11.19 4.04
N VAL A 431 -13.30 11.98 4.28
CA VAL A 431 -13.23 13.45 4.14
C VAL A 431 -12.23 14.05 5.14
N ILE A 432 -12.29 13.61 6.39
CA ILE A 432 -11.34 14.05 7.43
C ILE A 432 -9.90 13.71 7.05
N GLN A 433 -9.66 12.52 6.53
CA GLN A 433 -8.34 12.11 6.07
C GLN A 433 -7.80 13.05 4.97
N GLU A 434 -8.64 13.42 4.00
CA GLU A 434 -8.25 14.33 2.93
C GLU A 434 -8.03 15.76 3.43
N LEU A 435 -8.82 16.23 4.40
CA LEU A 435 -8.61 17.53 5.05
C LEU A 435 -7.25 17.57 5.76
N ILE A 436 -6.92 16.54 6.53
CA ILE A 436 -5.62 16.45 7.23
C ILE A 436 -4.46 16.38 6.22
N ASN A 437 -4.61 15.64 5.13
CA ASN A 437 -3.61 15.58 4.06
C ASN A 437 -3.41 16.97 3.42
N THR A 438 -4.49 17.70 3.17
CA THR A 438 -4.44 19.06 2.63
C THR A 438 -3.75 20.03 3.59
N VAL A 439 -4.02 19.93 4.90
CA VAL A 439 -3.32 20.71 5.94
C VAL A 439 -1.80 20.46 5.85
N ARG A 440 -1.37 19.20 5.81
CA ARG A 440 0.06 18.83 5.71
C ARG A 440 0.71 19.36 4.43
N GLN A 441 0.00 19.34 3.32
CA GLN A 441 0.49 19.91 2.06
C GLN A 441 0.63 21.44 2.15
N CYS A 442 -0.28 22.14 2.79
CA CYS A 442 -0.21 23.59 2.97
C CYS A 442 0.89 23.99 3.96
N THR A 443 1.09 23.22 5.03
CA THR A 443 2.14 23.48 6.02
C THR A 443 3.54 23.16 5.52
N SER A 444 3.68 22.46 4.38
CA SER A 444 5.00 22.19 3.78
C SER A 444 5.79 23.46 3.46
N LYS A 445 5.11 24.58 3.16
CA LYS A 445 5.72 25.90 2.97
C LYS A 445 6.31 26.50 4.26
N LEU A 446 5.91 25.99 5.43
CA LEU A 446 6.45 26.36 6.73
C LEU A 446 7.65 25.50 7.15
N SER A 447 8.24 24.74 6.23
CA SER A 447 9.36 23.82 6.51
C SER A 447 10.57 24.51 7.15
N SER A 448 10.80 25.77 6.83
CA SER A 448 11.85 26.60 7.43
C SER A 448 11.64 26.91 8.92
N TYR A 449 10.43 26.70 9.43
CA TYR A 449 10.06 26.92 10.83
C TYR A 449 9.38 25.66 11.42
N PRO A 450 10.16 24.62 11.76
CA PRO A 450 9.62 23.31 12.13
C PRO A 450 8.62 23.37 13.28
N ARG A 451 8.92 24.13 14.33
CA ARG A 451 8.00 24.29 15.49
C ARG A 451 6.69 24.98 15.13
N LEU A 452 6.73 26.00 14.26
CA LEU A 452 5.54 26.65 13.78
C LEU A 452 4.69 25.71 12.93
N ARG A 453 5.35 24.94 12.07
CA ARG A 453 4.71 23.92 11.25
C ARG A 453 3.99 22.88 12.10
N GLU A 454 4.72 22.25 13.03
CA GLU A 454 4.19 21.22 13.92
C GLU A 454 3.01 21.72 14.75
N GLU A 455 3.13 22.94 15.30
CA GLU A 455 2.10 23.53 16.12
C GLU A 455 0.87 23.90 15.29
N THR A 456 1.04 24.43 14.08
CA THR A 456 -0.05 24.72 13.15
C THR A 456 -0.77 23.43 12.75
N GLU A 457 -0.03 22.38 12.38
CA GLU A 457 -0.60 21.08 12.06
C GLU A 457 -1.38 20.51 13.26
N ARG A 458 -0.82 20.57 14.46
CA ARG A 458 -1.44 20.08 15.69
C ARG A 458 -2.76 20.80 15.98
N ILE A 459 -2.75 22.14 15.98
CA ILE A 459 -3.93 22.94 16.28
C ILE A 459 -5.04 22.69 15.27
N VAL A 460 -4.73 22.77 13.99
CA VAL A 460 -5.72 22.60 12.92
C VAL A 460 -6.25 21.17 12.89
N THR A 461 -5.39 20.18 13.03
CA THR A 461 -5.81 18.77 13.09
C THR A 461 -6.71 18.50 14.30
N THR A 462 -6.38 19.06 15.47
CA THR A 462 -7.22 18.94 16.67
C THR A 462 -8.60 19.51 16.44
N TYR A 463 -8.68 20.69 15.83
CA TYR A 463 -9.95 21.33 15.50
C TYR A 463 -10.77 20.49 14.50
N ILE A 464 -10.13 19.97 13.46
CA ILE A 464 -10.78 19.08 12.48
C ILE A 464 -11.34 17.84 13.17
N ARG A 465 -10.59 17.22 14.08
CA ARG A 465 -11.03 16.05 14.85
C ARG A 465 -12.19 16.33 15.80
N GLU A 466 -12.20 17.51 16.41
CA GLU A 466 -13.34 17.94 17.23
C GLU A 466 -14.61 18.08 16.37
N ARG A 467 -14.48 18.69 15.19
CA ARG A 467 -15.60 18.83 14.25
C ARG A 467 -16.06 17.50 13.69
N GLU A 468 -15.14 16.56 13.45
CA GLU A 468 -15.44 15.17 13.07
C GLU A 468 -16.42 14.53 14.07
N GLY A 469 -16.11 14.58 15.36
CA GLY A 469 -16.98 14.02 16.41
C GLY A 469 -18.39 14.61 16.33
N ARG A 470 -18.50 15.92 16.29
CA ARG A 470 -19.81 16.62 16.18
C ARG A 470 -20.56 16.25 14.91
N THR A 471 -19.86 16.14 13.78
CA THR A 471 -20.47 15.75 12.50
C THR A 471 -21.01 14.33 12.55
N LYS A 472 -20.25 13.39 13.10
CA LYS A 472 -20.70 12.01 13.30
C LYS A 472 -21.93 11.93 14.19
N ASP A 473 -21.96 12.66 15.30
CA ASP A 473 -23.11 12.71 16.20
C ASP A 473 -24.36 13.27 15.49
N GLN A 474 -24.20 14.33 14.69
CA GLN A 474 -25.32 14.91 13.92
C GLN A 474 -25.83 13.94 12.84
N ILE A 475 -24.95 13.22 12.15
CA ILE A 475 -25.36 12.22 11.16
C ILE A 475 -26.13 11.08 11.83
N LEU A 476 -25.64 10.58 12.95
CA LEU A 476 -26.32 9.55 13.72
C LEU A 476 -27.70 10.02 14.17
N LEU A 477 -27.79 11.25 14.67
CA LEU A 477 -29.06 11.86 15.07
C LEU A 477 -30.04 11.97 13.89
N LEU A 478 -29.58 12.42 12.71
CA LEU A 478 -30.43 12.50 11.51
C LEU A 478 -30.96 11.13 11.12
N ILE A 479 -30.12 10.10 11.15
CA ILE A 479 -30.56 8.73 10.82
C ILE A 479 -31.54 8.21 11.86
N ASP A 480 -31.34 8.52 13.15
CA ASP A 480 -32.26 8.14 14.22
C ASP A 480 -33.61 8.86 14.09
N ILE A 481 -33.63 10.12 13.62
CA ILE A 481 -34.84 10.86 13.32
C ILE A 481 -35.59 10.20 12.15
N GLU A 482 -34.91 9.89 11.05
CA GLU A 482 -35.52 9.18 9.91
C GLU A 482 -36.04 7.79 10.29
N GLN A 483 -35.34 7.10 11.21
CA GLN A 483 -35.80 5.81 11.74
C GLN A 483 -37.04 5.95 12.63
N SER A 484 -37.22 7.07 13.31
CA SER A 484 -38.32 7.26 14.28
C SER A 484 -39.69 7.36 13.61
N TYR A 485 -39.74 7.93 12.41
CA TYR A 485 -40.97 8.10 11.66
C TYR A 485 -40.79 7.79 10.17
N ILE A 486 -41.58 6.85 9.66
CA ILE A 486 -41.60 6.48 8.25
C ILE A 486 -42.83 7.11 7.59
N ASN A 487 -42.63 8.06 6.68
CA ASN A 487 -43.72 8.73 5.97
C ASN A 487 -44.26 7.87 4.84
N THR A 488 -45.31 7.12 5.09
CA THR A 488 -46.01 6.28 4.11
C THR A 488 -47.00 7.07 3.23
N ASN A 489 -47.24 8.34 3.52
CA ASN A 489 -48.14 9.23 2.76
C ASN A 489 -47.41 10.08 1.72
N HIS A 490 -46.14 9.89 1.49
CA HIS A 490 -45.40 10.60 0.45
C HIS A 490 -45.87 10.19 -0.94
N GLU A 491 -45.92 11.16 -1.86
CA GLU A 491 -46.44 10.94 -3.22
C GLU A 491 -45.70 9.81 -3.96
N ASP A 492 -44.37 9.73 -3.80
CA ASP A 492 -43.54 8.68 -4.39
C ASP A 492 -43.92 7.29 -3.85
N PHE A 493 -44.29 7.16 -2.58
CA PHE A 493 -44.71 5.92 -1.96
C PHE A 493 -46.11 5.49 -2.46
N ILE A 494 -47.04 6.43 -2.50
CA ILE A 494 -48.42 6.18 -3.01
C ILE A 494 -48.39 5.86 -4.50
N GLY A 495 -47.51 6.48 -5.29
CA GLY A 495 -47.33 6.19 -6.72
C GLY A 495 -46.92 4.75 -7.00
N PHE A 496 -46.08 4.17 -6.17
CA PHE A 496 -45.72 2.75 -6.28
C PHE A 496 -46.83 1.78 -5.89
N ALA A 497 -47.63 2.12 -4.88
CA ALA A 497 -48.78 1.31 -4.46
C ALA A 497 -49.87 1.25 -5.52
N ASN A 498 -50.08 2.33 -6.28
CA ASN A 498 -51.06 2.42 -7.35
C ASN A 498 -50.63 1.77 -8.67
N GLN A 499 -49.35 1.50 -8.90
CA GLN A 499 -48.86 0.80 -10.10
C GLN A 499 -49.13 -0.71 -10.08
N GLY A 500 -49.49 -1.28 -8.93
CA GLY A 500 -49.88 -2.68 -8.77
C GLY A 500 -51.33 -2.99 -9.14
N GLY A 501 -52.22 -2.02 -9.36
CA GLY A 501 -53.62 -2.16 -9.77
C GLY A 501 -53.88 -1.42 -11.07
N GLY A 502 -54.03 -2.19 -12.17
CA GLY A 502 -54.09 -1.67 -13.53
C GLY A 502 -55.12 -0.56 -13.77
N ALA A 503 -54.66 0.57 -14.23
CA ALA A 503 -55.34 1.47 -15.18
C ALA A 503 -54.32 2.43 -15.79
N LEU A 504 -54.12 2.34 -17.08
CA LEU A 504 -53.34 3.27 -17.91
C LEU A 504 -53.96 4.66 -17.86
N SER A 505 -53.31 5.60 -17.18
CA SER A 505 -53.54 7.04 -17.33
C SER A 505 -52.53 7.58 -18.33
N PRO A 506 -52.89 8.53 -19.22
CA PRO A 506 -52.01 9.00 -20.28
C PRO A 506 -50.77 9.71 -19.71
N ALA A 507 -49.63 9.21 -20.11
CA ALA A 507 -48.32 9.69 -19.68
C ALA A 507 -48.13 11.20 -19.94
N LYS A 508 -47.81 11.96 -18.88
CA LYS A 508 -47.13 13.25 -19.01
C LYS A 508 -45.80 13.00 -19.73
N PRO A 509 -45.35 13.92 -20.61
CA PRO A 509 -44.05 13.75 -21.27
C PRO A 509 -42.94 13.72 -20.20
N CYS A 510 -42.21 12.60 -20.14
CA CYS A 510 -41.05 12.43 -19.29
C CYS A 510 -40.02 13.54 -19.59
N PRO A 511 -39.43 14.14 -18.56
CA PRO A 511 -38.25 15.00 -18.78
C PRO A 511 -37.16 14.15 -19.46
N PRO A 512 -36.29 14.76 -20.28
CA PRO A 512 -35.25 14.04 -20.99
C PRO A 512 -34.40 13.22 -19.98
N PRO A 513 -34.01 11.98 -20.31
CA PRO A 513 -33.33 11.11 -19.38
C PRO A 513 -32.06 11.78 -18.84
N GLN A 514 -32.01 11.94 -17.55
CA GLN A 514 -30.89 12.61 -16.89
C GLN A 514 -29.63 11.76 -17.09
N VAL A 515 -28.62 12.35 -17.74
CA VAL A 515 -27.34 11.69 -17.96
C VAL A 515 -26.61 11.60 -16.63
N ILE A 516 -26.18 10.38 -16.27
CA ILE A 516 -25.47 10.10 -15.02
C ILE A 516 -23.96 10.19 -15.25
N ARG A 517 -23.48 9.66 -16.40
CA ARG A 517 -22.06 9.69 -16.74
C ARG A 517 -21.85 9.66 -18.25
N ARG A 518 -20.77 10.31 -18.67
CA ARG A 518 -20.18 10.25 -20.01
C ARG A 518 -18.71 9.90 -19.93
N GLY A 519 -18.16 9.24 -20.92
CA GLY A 519 -16.72 8.99 -21.00
C GLY A 519 -16.33 7.92 -22.00
N TRP A 520 -15.05 7.87 -22.32
CA TRP A 520 -14.46 6.85 -23.18
C TRP A 520 -14.33 5.51 -22.45
N LEU A 521 -14.71 4.44 -23.11
CA LEU A 521 -14.48 3.07 -22.69
C LEU A 521 -14.09 2.19 -23.88
N THR A 522 -13.18 1.28 -23.64
CA THR A 522 -12.77 0.30 -24.66
C THR A 522 -13.56 -1.00 -24.45
N ILE A 523 -14.22 -1.50 -25.51
CA ILE A 523 -14.83 -2.84 -25.50
C ILE A 523 -13.76 -3.84 -25.97
N ASN A 524 -13.42 -4.82 -25.12
CA ASN A 524 -12.32 -5.74 -25.39
C ASN A 524 -12.68 -6.97 -26.22
N ASN A 525 -13.97 -7.36 -26.29
CA ASN A 525 -14.41 -8.64 -26.85
C ASN A 525 -15.36 -8.52 -28.05
N ILE A 526 -15.20 -7.49 -28.90
CA ILE A 526 -16.11 -7.23 -30.03
C ILE A 526 -16.00 -8.25 -31.16
N SER A 527 -14.87 -8.96 -31.31
CA SER A 527 -14.66 -9.87 -32.44
C SER A 527 -14.13 -11.23 -32.00
N LEU A 528 -14.85 -12.28 -32.33
CA LEU A 528 -14.51 -13.69 -32.09
C LEU A 528 -13.27 -14.18 -32.88
N MET A 529 -12.85 -13.51 -33.95
CA MET A 529 -11.77 -13.97 -34.83
C MET A 529 -10.42 -13.26 -34.71
N LYS A 530 -10.36 -12.10 -34.07
CA LYS A 530 -9.10 -11.37 -33.79
C LYS A 530 -9.34 -10.47 -32.57
N GLY A 531 -8.91 -10.81 -31.42
CA GLY A 531 -8.91 -10.03 -30.16
C GLY A 531 -8.92 -8.49 -30.33
N GLY A 532 -9.91 -7.94 -31.04
CA GLY A 532 -10.02 -6.54 -31.41
C GLY A 532 -10.72 -5.79 -30.29
N SER A 533 -9.99 -4.89 -29.63
CA SER A 533 -10.56 -3.88 -28.76
C SER A 533 -10.95 -2.65 -29.57
N LYS A 534 -12.07 -2.01 -29.23
CA LYS A 534 -12.50 -0.77 -29.86
C LYS A 534 -13.04 0.20 -28.83
N GLU A 535 -12.61 1.44 -28.93
CA GLU A 535 -12.98 2.52 -28.03
C GLU A 535 -14.19 3.28 -28.56
N TYR A 536 -15.12 3.62 -27.64
CA TYR A 536 -16.34 4.35 -27.91
C TYR A 536 -16.65 5.35 -26.82
N TRP A 537 -17.41 6.37 -27.15
CA TRP A 537 -17.97 7.30 -26.20
C TRP A 537 -19.26 6.76 -25.60
N PHE A 538 -19.24 6.50 -24.30
CA PHE A 538 -20.36 5.94 -23.57
C PHE A 538 -21.16 7.02 -22.84
N VAL A 539 -22.47 6.88 -22.86
CA VAL A 539 -23.43 7.72 -22.15
C VAL A 539 -24.34 6.85 -21.33
N LEU A 540 -24.28 7.00 -20.02
CA LEU A 540 -25.08 6.28 -19.05
C LEU A 540 -26.21 7.17 -18.55
N THR A 541 -27.43 6.70 -18.64
CA THR A 541 -28.64 7.33 -18.06
C THR A 541 -29.23 6.40 -16.99
N ALA A 542 -30.32 6.82 -16.34
CA ALA A 542 -31.02 5.96 -15.37
C ALA A 542 -31.62 4.69 -16.02
N GLU A 543 -31.89 4.70 -17.34
CA GLU A 543 -32.63 3.67 -18.04
C GLU A 543 -31.78 2.85 -19.02
N SER A 544 -30.68 3.44 -19.53
CA SER A 544 -29.90 2.83 -20.60
C SER A 544 -28.43 3.22 -20.60
N LEU A 545 -27.61 2.33 -21.20
CA LEU A 545 -26.23 2.58 -21.58
C LEU A 545 -26.16 2.69 -23.10
N SER A 546 -25.79 3.84 -23.60
CA SER A 546 -25.60 4.07 -25.05
C SER A 546 -24.14 4.31 -25.36
N TRP A 547 -23.67 3.89 -26.54
CA TRP A 547 -22.33 4.28 -26.99
C TRP A 547 -22.32 4.82 -28.42
N TYR A 548 -21.42 5.77 -28.64
CA TYR A 548 -21.30 6.58 -29.84
C TYR A 548 -19.90 6.46 -30.40
N LYS A 549 -19.74 6.89 -31.64
CA LYS A 549 -18.44 6.90 -32.31
C LYS A 549 -17.50 7.98 -31.74
N ASP A 550 -18.08 9.10 -31.33
CA ASP A 550 -17.37 10.30 -30.86
C ASP A 550 -18.18 11.05 -29.78
N GLU A 551 -17.55 12.06 -29.18
CA GLU A 551 -18.12 12.91 -28.12
C GLU A 551 -19.27 13.80 -28.60
N GLU A 552 -19.43 13.99 -29.92
CA GLU A 552 -20.51 14.80 -30.47
C GLU A 552 -21.88 14.10 -30.40
N GLU A 553 -21.90 12.80 -30.02
CA GLU A 553 -23.10 11.96 -29.83
C GLU A 553 -24.04 11.90 -31.08
N LYS A 554 -23.51 12.24 -32.28
CA LYS A 554 -24.30 12.28 -33.52
C LYS A 554 -24.57 10.89 -34.08
N GLU A 555 -23.62 9.96 -33.94
CA GLU A 555 -23.71 8.62 -34.50
C GLU A 555 -23.78 7.56 -33.40
N LYS A 556 -25.02 7.25 -32.95
CA LYS A 556 -25.27 6.19 -31.96
C LYS A 556 -24.97 4.81 -32.56
N LYS A 557 -24.09 4.05 -31.92
CA LYS A 557 -23.74 2.68 -32.35
C LYS A 557 -24.64 1.63 -31.73
N TYR A 558 -25.02 1.82 -30.48
CA TYR A 558 -25.92 0.90 -29.77
C TYR A 558 -26.52 1.53 -28.51
N MET A 559 -27.58 0.95 -28.00
CA MET A 559 -28.22 1.27 -26.74
C MET A 559 -28.61 -0.02 -26.04
N LEU A 560 -28.19 -0.16 -24.79
CA LEU A 560 -28.46 -1.30 -23.93
C LEU A 560 -29.36 -0.86 -22.78
N PRO A 561 -30.56 -1.42 -22.63
CA PRO A 561 -31.39 -1.18 -21.44
C PRO A 561 -30.66 -1.69 -20.19
N LEU A 562 -30.80 -0.99 -19.07
CA LEU A 562 -30.15 -1.39 -17.81
C LEU A 562 -30.92 -2.48 -17.04
N ASP A 563 -32.07 -2.94 -17.58
CA ASP A 563 -32.90 -3.98 -16.95
C ASP A 563 -32.13 -5.29 -16.81
N ASN A 564 -32.07 -5.79 -15.56
CA ASN A 564 -31.42 -7.06 -15.22
C ASN A 564 -29.93 -7.15 -15.55
N LEU A 565 -29.25 -5.98 -15.76
CA LEU A 565 -27.80 -5.92 -15.92
C LEU A 565 -27.11 -6.03 -14.58
N LYS A 566 -26.05 -6.85 -14.55
CA LYS A 566 -25.12 -6.96 -13.43
C LYS A 566 -23.71 -6.71 -13.89
N ILE A 567 -22.87 -6.30 -12.97
CA ILE A 567 -21.46 -5.99 -13.18
C ILE A 567 -20.63 -6.97 -12.36
N ARG A 568 -19.51 -7.42 -12.93
CA ARG A 568 -18.52 -8.21 -12.21
C ARG A 568 -17.11 -7.75 -12.56
N ASP A 569 -16.18 -8.00 -11.66
CA ASP A 569 -14.77 -7.84 -11.93
C ASP A 569 -14.28 -8.92 -12.89
N VAL A 570 -13.33 -8.56 -13.74
CA VAL A 570 -12.64 -9.48 -14.64
C VAL A 570 -11.17 -9.46 -14.22
N GLU A 571 -10.60 -10.64 -13.99
CA GLU A 571 -9.18 -10.77 -13.67
C GLU A 571 -8.32 -10.23 -14.82
N LYS A 572 -7.25 -9.50 -14.46
CA LYS A 572 -6.30 -8.94 -15.43
C LYS A 572 -5.70 -10.05 -16.28
N GLY A 573 -5.88 -9.97 -17.58
CA GLY A 573 -5.12 -10.79 -18.53
C GLY A 573 -3.62 -10.45 -18.48
N PHE A 574 -2.78 -11.46 -18.62
CA PHE A 574 -1.32 -11.43 -18.42
C PHE A 574 -0.55 -10.41 -19.30
N MET A 575 -1.21 -9.72 -20.25
CA MET A 575 -0.58 -8.77 -21.19
C MET A 575 -1.32 -7.43 -21.34
N SER A 576 -2.29 -7.09 -20.50
CA SER A 576 -3.04 -5.84 -20.64
C SER A 576 -2.74 -4.86 -19.52
N ASN A 577 -2.32 -3.64 -19.88
CA ASN A 577 -2.18 -2.52 -18.93
C ASN A 577 -3.54 -1.89 -18.54
N LYS A 578 -4.65 -2.27 -19.18
CA LYS A 578 -5.98 -1.73 -18.92
C LYS A 578 -6.70 -2.52 -17.83
N HIS A 579 -7.49 -1.81 -17.03
CA HIS A 579 -8.35 -2.38 -16.00
C HIS A 579 -9.73 -2.69 -16.60
N VAL A 580 -10.28 -3.88 -16.32
CA VAL A 580 -11.45 -4.39 -17.01
C VAL A 580 -12.55 -4.77 -16.04
N PHE A 581 -13.79 -4.45 -16.39
CA PHE A 581 -14.98 -4.97 -15.75
C PHE A 581 -15.97 -5.50 -16.81
N ALA A 582 -16.81 -6.45 -16.45
CA ALA A 582 -17.78 -7.03 -17.37
C ALA A 582 -19.22 -6.70 -16.96
N ILE A 583 -20.05 -6.46 -17.97
CA ILE A 583 -21.49 -6.31 -17.85
C ILE A 583 -22.17 -7.53 -18.44
N PHE A 584 -23.12 -8.14 -17.73
CA PHE A 584 -23.90 -9.29 -18.16
C PHE A 584 -25.36 -9.16 -17.72
N ASN A 585 -26.23 -9.87 -18.41
CA ASN A 585 -27.68 -9.93 -18.08
C ASN A 585 -27.97 -11.25 -17.35
N THR A 586 -28.81 -11.20 -16.32
CA THR A 586 -29.18 -12.40 -15.54
C THR A 586 -30.31 -13.21 -16.13
N GLU A 587 -31.13 -12.62 -16.99
CA GLU A 587 -32.28 -13.24 -17.60
C GLU A 587 -32.05 -13.57 -19.09
N GLN A 588 -31.35 -12.72 -19.80
CA GLN A 588 -31.04 -12.92 -21.22
C GLN A 588 -29.69 -13.60 -21.39
N ARG A 589 -29.63 -14.58 -22.30
CA ARG A 589 -28.40 -15.32 -22.57
C ARG A 589 -27.27 -14.44 -23.13
N ASN A 590 -27.60 -13.44 -23.94
CA ASN A 590 -26.65 -12.54 -24.60
C ASN A 590 -27.00 -11.10 -24.26
N VAL A 591 -25.95 -10.29 -23.93
CA VAL A 591 -26.09 -8.86 -23.63
C VAL A 591 -25.97 -8.01 -24.89
N TYR A 592 -25.08 -8.42 -25.80
CA TYR A 592 -24.86 -7.70 -27.03
C TYR A 592 -24.50 -8.67 -28.17
N LYS A 593 -25.30 -8.70 -29.23
CA LYS A 593 -25.13 -9.65 -30.35
C LYS A 593 -25.02 -11.08 -29.81
N ASP A 594 -23.91 -11.78 -30.12
CA ASP A 594 -23.64 -13.14 -29.67
C ASP A 594 -22.86 -13.21 -28.35
N LEU A 595 -22.59 -12.05 -27.71
CA LEU A 595 -21.79 -11.94 -26.50
C LEU A 595 -22.64 -12.09 -25.24
N ARG A 596 -22.26 -13.04 -24.38
CA ARG A 596 -22.90 -13.26 -23.08
C ARG A 596 -22.56 -12.14 -22.08
N GLN A 597 -21.42 -11.48 -22.25
CA GLN A 597 -20.96 -10.36 -21.46
C GLN A 597 -20.20 -9.38 -22.34
N ILE A 598 -20.22 -8.11 -21.97
CA ILE A 598 -19.40 -7.07 -22.58
C ILE A 598 -18.28 -6.73 -21.60
N GLU A 599 -17.03 -6.79 -22.04
CA GLU A 599 -15.88 -6.41 -21.26
C GLU A 599 -15.48 -4.98 -21.59
N LEU A 600 -15.55 -4.11 -20.58
CA LEU A 600 -15.25 -2.69 -20.69
C LEU A 600 -13.94 -2.39 -19.96
N ALA A 601 -13.02 -1.75 -20.65
CA ALA A 601 -11.69 -1.44 -20.14
C ALA A 601 -11.48 0.06 -20.01
N CYS A 602 -10.81 0.44 -18.91
CA CYS A 602 -10.34 1.79 -18.60
C CYS A 602 -8.83 1.80 -18.41
N ASP A 603 -8.23 2.99 -18.44
CA ASP A 603 -6.79 3.15 -18.25
C ASP A 603 -6.37 3.04 -16.78
N SER A 604 -7.28 3.31 -15.83
CA SER A 604 -7.02 3.24 -14.40
C SER A 604 -8.07 2.39 -13.66
N GLN A 605 -7.67 1.83 -12.51
CA GLN A 605 -8.60 1.14 -11.61
C GLN A 605 -9.64 2.11 -11.04
N GLU A 606 -9.24 3.35 -10.84
CA GLU A 606 -10.13 4.39 -10.33
C GLU A 606 -11.27 4.71 -11.30
N ASP A 607 -11.01 4.71 -12.60
CA ASP A 607 -12.03 4.88 -13.62
C ASP A 607 -13.00 3.70 -13.66
N VAL A 608 -12.50 2.48 -13.49
CA VAL A 608 -13.35 1.28 -13.38
C VAL A 608 -14.29 1.41 -12.19
N ASP A 609 -13.77 1.77 -11.02
CA ASP A 609 -14.57 1.88 -9.79
C ASP A 609 -15.60 3.02 -9.92
N SER A 610 -15.22 4.11 -10.55
CA SER A 610 -16.09 5.25 -10.84
C SER A 610 -17.22 4.89 -11.84
N TRP A 611 -16.92 4.13 -12.89
CA TRP A 611 -17.95 3.64 -13.81
C TRP A 611 -18.88 2.65 -13.12
N LYS A 612 -18.37 1.71 -12.33
CA LYS A 612 -19.19 0.79 -11.52
C LYS A 612 -20.15 1.53 -10.60
N ALA A 613 -19.65 2.55 -9.90
CA ALA A 613 -20.46 3.40 -9.03
C ALA A 613 -21.60 4.08 -9.82
N SER A 614 -21.29 4.58 -11.02
CA SER A 614 -22.30 5.23 -11.89
C SER A 614 -23.37 4.25 -12.37
N PHE A 615 -23.01 3.03 -12.77
CA PHE A 615 -23.96 1.98 -13.12
C PHE A 615 -24.87 1.59 -11.96
N LEU A 616 -24.30 1.51 -10.78
CA LEU A 616 -25.03 1.16 -9.59
C LEU A 616 -26.02 2.29 -9.21
N ARG A 617 -25.62 3.54 -9.37
CA ARG A 617 -26.49 4.71 -9.20
C ARG A 617 -27.65 4.68 -10.22
N ALA A 618 -27.39 4.30 -11.46
CA ALA A 618 -28.40 4.21 -12.50
C ALA A 618 -29.48 3.14 -12.20
N GLY A 619 -29.12 2.00 -11.61
CA GLY A 619 -30.00 0.85 -11.48
C GLY A 619 -30.60 0.56 -10.08
N SER A 620 -30.13 1.20 -9.01
CA SER A 620 -30.31 0.63 -7.68
C SER A 620 -31.24 1.37 -6.72
N THR A 621 -31.41 2.67 -6.82
CA THR A 621 -32.13 3.42 -5.79
C THR A 621 -33.63 3.19 -5.82
N LEU A 622 -34.21 3.10 -7.01
CA LEU A 622 -35.64 2.87 -7.19
C LEU A 622 -36.06 1.41 -6.98
N ARG A 623 -35.21 0.45 -7.33
CA ARG A 623 -35.52 -1.00 -7.17
C ARG A 623 -35.53 -1.47 -5.72
N ARG A 624 -34.76 -0.88 -4.82
CA ARG A 624 -34.74 -1.28 -3.39
C ARG A 624 -36.07 -1.00 -2.71
N ILE A 625 -36.64 0.16 -2.95
CA ILE A 625 -37.97 0.53 -2.41
C ILE A 625 -39.05 -0.30 -3.07
N SER A 626 -39.01 -0.50 -4.39
CA SER A 626 -39.92 -1.34 -5.15
C SER A 626 -39.92 -2.82 -4.71
N LEU A 627 -38.76 -3.38 -4.37
CA LEU A 627 -38.64 -4.78 -3.90
C LEU A 627 -39.27 -4.99 -2.52
N VAL A 628 -39.08 -4.03 -1.60
CA VAL A 628 -39.73 -4.06 -0.29
C VAL A 628 -41.25 -4.00 -0.48
N CYS A 629 -41.74 -3.09 -1.30
CA CYS A 629 -43.16 -2.93 -1.57
C CYS A 629 -43.78 -4.19 -2.27
N LYS A 630 -43.07 -4.77 -3.25
CA LYS A 630 -43.51 -6.02 -3.91
C LYS A 630 -43.51 -7.23 -2.97
N GLY A 631 -42.50 -7.34 -2.08
CA GLY A 631 -42.45 -8.41 -1.10
C GLY A 631 -43.62 -8.39 -0.13
N PHE A 632 -44.16 -7.21 0.18
CA PHE A 632 -45.37 -7.05 0.99
C PHE A 632 -46.66 -7.35 0.21
N SER A 633 -46.69 -7.12 -1.11
CA SER A 633 -47.87 -7.42 -1.94
C SER A 633 -47.99 -8.90 -2.35
N GLU A 634 -46.89 -9.64 -2.42
CA GLU A 634 -46.85 -11.07 -2.74
C GLU A 634 -46.99 -11.97 -1.49
N GLY A 635 -46.93 -11.41 -0.29
CA GLY A 635 -47.06 -12.13 1.00
C GLY A 635 -48.51 -12.23 1.51
N THR A 636 -49.45 -11.68 0.76
CA THR A 636 -50.92 -11.85 0.94
C THR A 636 -51.44 -12.85 -0.03
#